data_ca802df7afd8fd6253ec38dffed5e74a
#
_entry.id   ca802df7afd8fd6253ec38dffed5e74a
#
_cell.length_a   1.000
_cell.length_b   1.000
_cell.length_c   1.000
_cell.angle_alpha   90.00
_cell.angle_beta   90.00
_cell.angle_gamma   90.00
#
_symmetry.space_group_name_H-M   'P 1'
#
loop_
_entity.id
_entity.type
_entity.pdbx_description
1 polymer ?
#
loop_
_entity_poly.entity_id
_entity_poly.type
_entity_poly.pdbx_seq_one_letter_code
_entity_poly.pdbx_strand_id
1 'polypeptide(L)'
;MISELLPFYKSFDVIMKKQLDELLDTNLQQINHISENTHFIGFSKRLGQRVFVKIFKDPLKYKLEYKVLRNKGNFLLDFPKYSALVLKYEDFAPLNKESINNEDIIKIAVLISDFHRGNWLLIENDKEISLEKVLEKNVYRLADRKEYPKISELHSKFLKNIRKLDEEYEKTLVLIHGDFGLRNIMRKDDNLVLIDFERVKYASYYLDFIKYFYQDLDNDKFKKDLFLKHYYEHSNEEVLFEELEYCMIFISALGILNYTKRVEDKEFEKLGLKMLEDVVNYYI
;
A
#
# COMPACT_ATOMS: atom_id res chain seq x y z
N MET A 1 5.67 5.78 32.70
CA MET A 1 6.55 5.08 31.70
C MET A 1 6.56 5.71 30.31
N ILE A 2 5.46 6.22 29.76
CA ILE A 2 5.48 6.89 28.41
C ILE A 2 6.08 8.30 28.50
N SER A 3 5.92 9.03 29.61
CA SER A 3 6.45 10.40 29.80
C SER A 3 7.98 10.48 29.97
N GLU A 4 8.63 9.40 30.35
CA GLU A 4 10.10 9.35 30.54
C GLU A 4 10.84 9.03 29.23
N LEU A 5 10.16 8.49 28.22
CA LEU A 5 10.74 8.19 26.90
C LEU A 5 10.70 9.39 25.95
N LEU A 6 9.83 10.37 26.18
CA LEU A 6 9.68 11.56 25.35
C LEU A 6 10.98 12.41 25.20
N PRO A 7 11.79 12.62 26.25
CA PRO A 7 13.06 13.35 26.10
C PRO A 7 14.09 12.59 25.27
N PHE A 8 14.09 11.25 25.34
CA PHE A 8 15.06 10.41 24.63
C PHE A 8 14.76 10.37 23.12
N TYR A 9 13.49 10.37 22.72
CA TYR A 9 13.09 10.47 21.32
C TYR A 9 13.40 11.84 20.72
N LYS A 10 13.16 12.93 21.43
CA LYS A 10 13.52 14.27 20.97
C LYS A 10 15.02 14.45 20.78
N SER A 11 15.86 13.86 21.64
CA SER A 11 17.32 13.92 21.49
C SER A 11 17.82 13.10 20.28
N PHE A 12 17.18 11.97 20.00
CA PHE A 12 17.54 11.14 18.86
C PHE A 12 17.20 11.81 17.52
N ASP A 13 16.00 12.38 17.39
CA ASP A 13 15.56 13.09 16.19
C ASP A 13 16.44 14.32 15.90
N VAL A 14 16.91 15.01 16.93
CA VAL A 14 17.84 16.16 16.80
C VAL A 14 19.22 15.72 16.30
N ILE A 15 19.77 14.63 16.84
CA ILE A 15 21.08 14.11 16.42
C ILE A 15 21.00 13.62 14.97
N MET A 16 19.97 12.89 14.63
CA MET A 16 19.72 12.38 13.29
C MET A 16 19.58 13.50 12.27
N LYS A 17 18.78 14.52 12.56
CA LYS A 17 18.62 15.69 11.71
C LYS A 17 19.96 16.38 11.47
N LYS A 18 20.76 16.59 12.53
CA LYS A 18 22.08 17.23 12.42
C LYS A 18 23.02 16.45 11.50
N GLN A 19 23.08 15.12 11.62
CA GLN A 19 23.90 14.29 10.74
C GLN A 19 23.48 14.40 9.27
N LEU A 20 22.17 14.43 9.00
CA LEU A 20 21.64 14.60 7.66
C LEU A 20 21.90 16.00 7.11
N ASP A 21 21.76 17.05 7.94
CA ASP A 21 22.06 18.43 7.56
C ASP A 21 23.53 18.59 7.15
N GLU A 22 24.46 18.02 7.93
CA GLU A 22 25.90 18.02 7.62
C GLU A 22 26.22 17.24 6.35
N LEU A 23 25.63 16.04 6.20
CA LEU A 23 25.88 15.16 5.06
C LEU A 23 25.35 15.73 3.75
N LEU A 24 24.19 16.37 3.76
CA LEU A 24 23.53 16.94 2.58
C LEU A 24 23.85 18.41 2.35
N ASP A 25 24.63 19.06 3.25
CA ASP A 25 24.85 20.51 3.31
C ASP A 25 23.51 21.27 3.15
N THR A 26 22.63 21.08 4.14
CA THR A 26 21.25 21.59 4.11
C THR A 26 20.79 22.04 5.50
N ASN A 27 19.63 22.63 5.58
CA ASN A 27 18.85 22.84 6.80
C ASN A 27 17.48 22.23 6.59
N LEU A 28 17.35 20.94 6.93
CA LEU A 28 16.13 20.18 6.76
C LEU A 28 15.01 20.68 7.68
N GLN A 29 13.82 20.81 7.15
CA GLN A 29 12.61 21.13 7.87
C GLN A 29 11.74 19.89 7.97
N GLN A 30 11.31 19.55 9.18
CA GLN A 30 10.43 18.41 9.39
C GLN A 30 9.02 18.72 8.88
N ILE A 31 8.43 17.74 8.18
CA ILE A 31 7.04 17.79 7.78
C ILE A 31 6.21 17.10 8.87
N ASN A 32 5.28 17.84 9.48
CA ASN A 32 4.36 17.28 10.47
C ASN A 32 3.15 16.66 9.75
N HIS A 33 3.13 15.34 9.65
CA HIS A 33 1.95 14.58 9.25
C HIS A 33 1.90 13.25 10.03
N ILE A 34 0.73 12.64 10.05
CA ILE A 34 0.54 11.35 10.75
C ILE A 34 1.18 10.25 9.91
N SER A 35 2.36 9.81 10.32
CA SER A 35 3.10 8.69 9.69
C SER A 35 3.96 7.98 10.72
N GLU A 36 4.22 6.70 10.49
CA GLU A 36 5.21 5.93 11.27
C GLU A 36 6.65 6.41 11.01
N ASN A 37 6.91 6.95 9.82
CA ASN A 37 8.19 7.46 9.37
C ASN A 37 8.31 8.97 9.62
N THR A 38 9.52 9.47 9.80
CA THR A 38 9.80 10.91 9.91
C THR A 38 10.21 11.45 8.55
N HIS A 39 9.64 12.58 8.14
CA HIS A 39 9.89 13.20 6.85
C HIS A 39 10.47 14.60 6.99
N PHE A 40 11.40 14.92 6.08
CA PHE A 40 12.03 16.24 6.01
C PHE A 40 12.08 16.74 4.57
N ILE A 41 12.12 18.06 4.41
CA ILE A 41 12.37 18.73 3.15
C ILE A 41 13.47 19.78 3.35
N GLY A 42 14.25 20.04 2.31
CA GLY A 42 15.28 21.10 2.33
C GLY A 42 15.93 21.27 0.98
N PHE A 43 16.78 22.29 0.85
CA PHE A 43 17.63 22.45 -0.32
C PHE A 43 19.03 21.93 0.02
N SER A 44 19.47 20.87 -0.64
CA SER A 44 20.82 20.35 -0.50
C SER A 44 21.76 21.11 -1.42
N LYS A 45 22.71 21.85 -0.86
CA LYS A 45 23.76 22.53 -1.63
C LYS A 45 24.69 21.51 -2.31
N ARG A 46 24.94 20.37 -1.64
CA ARG A 46 25.77 19.30 -2.19
C ARG A 46 25.18 18.68 -3.44
N LEU A 47 23.84 18.54 -3.51
CA LEU A 47 23.13 17.98 -4.64
C LEU A 47 22.62 19.04 -5.62
N GLY A 48 22.67 20.32 -5.25
CA GLY A 48 22.18 21.44 -6.05
C GLY A 48 20.66 21.41 -6.28
N GLN A 49 19.88 20.76 -5.40
CA GLN A 49 18.43 20.57 -5.59
C GLN A 49 17.68 20.48 -4.27
N ARG A 50 16.36 20.72 -4.33
CA ARG A 50 15.47 20.41 -3.20
C ARG A 50 15.37 18.90 -3.03
N VAL A 51 15.36 18.44 -1.78
CA VAL A 51 15.29 17.05 -1.40
C VAL A 51 14.12 16.80 -0.46
N PHE A 52 13.52 15.60 -0.59
CA PHE A 52 12.63 15.00 0.37
C PHE A 52 13.39 13.85 1.02
N VAL A 53 13.43 13.82 2.35
CA VAL A 53 14.14 12.79 3.10
C VAL A 53 13.15 12.02 3.95
N LYS A 54 13.04 10.71 3.73
CA LYS A 54 12.21 9.79 4.49
C LYS A 54 13.09 8.94 5.40
N ILE A 55 12.82 9.00 6.71
CA ILE A 55 13.54 8.22 7.71
C ILE A 55 12.70 7.02 8.09
N PHE A 56 13.30 5.85 7.97
CA PHE A 56 12.63 4.60 8.30
C PHE A 56 13.09 4.06 9.65
N LYS A 57 12.13 3.60 10.44
CA LYS A 57 12.36 2.83 11.66
C LYS A 57 12.50 1.34 11.37
N ASP A 58 11.84 0.85 10.31
CA ASP A 58 11.88 -0.53 9.87
C ASP A 58 12.84 -0.70 8.67
N PRO A 59 13.96 -1.42 8.84
CA PRO A 59 14.94 -1.60 7.78
C PRO A 59 14.44 -2.43 6.58
N LEU A 60 13.38 -3.20 6.71
CA LEU A 60 12.81 -3.94 5.58
C LEU A 60 12.03 -3.02 4.65
N LYS A 61 11.27 -2.09 5.20
CA LYS A 61 10.45 -1.14 4.43
C LYS A 61 11.29 -0.25 3.52
N TYR A 62 12.41 0.29 4.01
CA TYR A 62 13.24 1.17 3.19
C TYR A 62 13.92 0.45 2.02
N LYS A 63 14.33 -0.80 2.23
CA LYS A 63 14.95 -1.60 1.16
C LYS A 63 14.00 -1.84 0.01
N LEU A 64 12.74 -2.12 0.30
CA LEU A 64 11.70 -2.31 -0.71
C LEU A 64 11.46 -1.03 -1.50
N GLU A 65 11.20 0.08 -0.81
CA GLU A 65 10.95 1.37 -1.45
C GLU A 65 12.16 1.83 -2.27
N TYR A 66 13.38 1.70 -1.74
CA TYR A 66 14.60 2.02 -2.49
C TYR A 66 14.76 1.18 -3.75
N LYS A 67 14.48 -0.13 -3.69
CA LYS A 67 14.54 -1.02 -4.86
C LYS A 67 13.61 -0.55 -5.98
N VAL A 68 12.40 -0.12 -5.65
CA VAL A 68 11.44 0.42 -6.62
C VAL A 68 11.92 1.76 -7.21
N LEU A 69 12.50 2.63 -6.38
CA LEU A 69 12.85 4.02 -6.75
C LEU A 69 14.28 4.21 -7.26
N ARG A 70 15.15 3.21 -7.17
CA ARG A 70 16.61 3.33 -7.41
C ARG A 70 16.99 3.92 -8.78
N ASN A 71 16.19 3.72 -9.80
CA ASN A 71 16.47 4.22 -11.16
C ASN A 71 16.09 5.69 -11.36
N LYS A 72 15.60 6.37 -10.31
CA LYS A 72 15.10 7.76 -10.37
C LYS A 72 16.09 8.78 -9.76
N GLY A 73 17.38 8.44 -9.66
CA GLY A 73 18.39 9.34 -9.04
C GLY A 73 18.26 9.47 -7.53
N ASN A 74 17.60 8.52 -6.90
CA ASN A 74 17.40 8.46 -5.45
C ASN A 74 18.55 7.68 -4.80
N PHE A 75 18.90 7.99 -3.57
CA PHE A 75 19.93 7.27 -2.86
C PHE A 75 19.57 6.99 -1.41
N LEU A 76 20.18 5.93 -0.89
CA LEU A 76 19.97 5.42 0.45
C LEU A 76 21.17 5.80 1.31
N LEU A 77 20.91 6.29 2.51
CA LEU A 77 21.89 6.54 3.56
C LEU A 77 21.61 5.60 4.72
N ASP A 78 22.54 4.70 4.99
CA ASP A 78 22.45 3.76 6.11
C ASP A 78 23.28 4.26 7.28
N PHE A 79 22.63 4.34 8.43
CA PHE A 79 23.24 4.68 9.73
C PHE A 79 23.02 3.51 10.71
N PRO A 80 23.81 3.40 11.79
CA PRO A 80 23.70 2.28 12.72
C PRO A 80 22.32 2.07 13.38
N LYS A 81 21.50 3.12 13.44
CA LYS A 81 20.21 3.09 14.13
C LYS A 81 19.01 3.45 13.26
N TYR A 82 19.21 3.87 12.03
CA TYR A 82 18.16 4.26 11.11
C TYR A 82 18.65 4.25 9.67
N SER A 83 17.74 4.25 8.73
CA SER A 83 18.05 4.46 7.32
C SER A 83 17.25 5.61 6.76
N ALA A 84 17.87 6.39 5.89
CA ALA A 84 17.26 7.53 5.24
C ALA A 84 17.24 7.34 3.73
N LEU A 85 16.07 7.48 3.12
CA LEU A 85 15.90 7.55 1.68
C LEU A 85 15.83 9.00 1.28
N VAL A 86 16.77 9.43 0.43
CA VAL A 86 16.85 10.79 -0.10
C VAL A 86 16.33 10.80 -1.52
N LEU A 87 15.25 11.52 -1.72
CA LEU A 87 14.55 11.65 -2.99
C LEU A 87 14.70 13.10 -3.49
N LYS A 88 14.69 13.28 -4.81
CA LYS A 88 14.47 14.60 -5.38
C LYS A 88 13.08 15.08 -4.94
N TYR A 89 13.00 16.29 -4.41
CA TYR A 89 11.71 16.90 -4.11
C TYR A 89 11.00 17.26 -5.43
N GLU A 90 9.77 16.86 -5.52
CA GLU A 90 8.90 17.18 -6.66
C GLU A 90 7.66 17.88 -6.11
N ASP A 91 7.19 18.92 -6.82
CA ASP A 91 5.93 19.58 -6.48
C ASP A 91 4.76 18.75 -7.05
N PHE A 92 4.17 17.93 -6.18
CA PHE A 92 3.04 17.08 -6.51
C PHE A 92 1.74 17.71 -6.02
N ALA A 93 0.69 17.62 -6.83
CA ALA A 93 -0.66 17.93 -6.42
C ALA A 93 -1.41 16.63 -6.06
N PRO A 94 -2.02 16.53 -4.86
CA PRO A 94 -2.82 15.37 -4.49
C PRO A 94 -4.08 15.30 -5.37
N LEU A 95 -4.52 14.06 -5.65
CA LEU A 95 -5.84 13.85 -6.24
C LEU A 95 -6.91 13.95 -5.15
N ASN A 96 -8.02 14.58 -5.49
CA ASN A 96 -9.18 14.69 -4.61
C ASN A 96 -10.31 13.80 -5.13
N LYS A 97 -10.89 12.99 -4.26
CA LYS A 97 -11.98 12.06 -4.57
C LYS A 97 -13.16 12.75 -5.24
N GLU A 98 -13.50 13.96 -4.78
CA GLU A 98 -14.62 14.75 -5.31
C GLU A 98 -14.38 15.31 -6.72
N SER A 99 -13.12 15.39 -7.14
CA SER A 99 -12.73 16.02 -8.42
C SER A 99 -12.24 15.03 -9.47
N ILE A 100 -12.04 13.74 -9.13
CA ILE A 100 -11.64 12.75 -10.12
C ILE A 100 -12.77 12.50 -11.12
N ASN A 101 -12.42 12.47 -12.40
CA ASN A 101 -13.33 12.19 -13.50
C ASN A 101 -12.98 10.86 -14.18
N ASN A 102 -13.73 10.51 -15.22
CA ASN A 102 -13.52 9.25 -15.95
C ASN A 102 -12.13 9.15 -16.60
N GLU A 103 -11.59 10.27 -17.09
CA GLU A 103 -10.25 10.31 -17.67
C GLU A 103 -9.17 10.03 -16.62
N ASP A 104 -9.32 10.57 -15.41
CA ASP A 104 -8.44 10.26 -14.29
C ASP A 104 -8.50 8.77 -13.94
N ILE A 105 -9.70 8.15 -13.89
CA ILE A 105 -9.87 6.72 -13.61
C ILE A 105 -9.13 5.87 -14.67
N ILE A 106 -9.23 6.23 -15.94
CA ILE A 106 -8.51 5.57 -17.03
C ILE A 106 -6.99 5.71 -16.83
N LYS A 107 -6.50 6.93 -16.57
CA LYS A 107 -5.07 7.17 -16.33
C LYS A 107 -4.55 6.40 -15.10
N ILE A 108 -5.36 6.29 -14.05
CA ILE A 108 -5.03 5.51 -12.85
C ILE A 108 -4.93 4.02 -13.17
N ALA A 109 -5.85 3.49 -13.96
CA ALA A 109 -5.83 2.09 -14.39
C ALA A 109 -4.58 1.76 -15.21
N VAL A 110 -4.19 2.63 -16.13
CA VAL A 110 -2.96 2.51 -16.92
C VAL A 110 -1.72 2.59 -16.02
N LEU A 111 -1.68 3.57 -15.11
CA LEU A 111 -0.56 3.79 -14.20
C LEU A 111 -0.26 2.56 -13.33
N ILE A 112 -1.29 1.94 -12.75
CA ILE A 112 -1.09 0.74 -11.91
C ILE A 112 -0.79 -0.49 -12.77
N SER A 113 -1.34 -0.60 -13.98
CA SER A 113 -1.00 -1.64 -14.94
C SER A 113 0.49 -1.61 -15.31
N ASP A 114 1.03 -0.43 -15.60
CA ASP A 114 2.44 -0.25 -15.90
C ASP A 114 3.33 -0.60 -14.70
N PHE A 115 2.88 -0.27 -13.48
CA PHE A 115 3.57 -0.68 -12.27
C PHE A 115 3.59 -2.20 -12.11
N HIS A 116 2.46 -2.89 -12.25
CA HIS A 116 2.37 -4.35 -12.14
C HIS A 116 3.20 -5.09 -13.22
N ARG A 117 3.24 -4.55 -14.45
CA ARG A 117 4.05 -5.10 -15.56
C ARG A 117 5.54 -4.83 -15.44
N GLY A 118 5.94 -3.96 -14.53
CA GLY A 118 7.34 -3.61 -14.33
C GLY A 118 8.21 -4.84 -14.04
N ASN A 119 9.44 -4.83 -14.55
CA ASN A 119 10.40 -5.89 -14.30
C ASN A 119 11.05 -5.72 -12.92
N TRP A 120 10.47 -6.38 -11.90
CA TRP A 120 10.87 -6.29 -10.51
C TRP A 120 11.78 -7.46 -10.05
N LEU A 121 12.58 -8.05 -10.95
CA LEU A 121 13.46 -9.20 -10.70
C LEU A 121 14.39 -9.09 -9.48
N LEU A 122 14.50 -7.92 -8.89
CA LEU A 122 15.39 -7.61 -7.78
C LEU A 122 14.71 -7.60 -6.40
N ILE A 123 13.42 -7.81 -6.37
CA ILE A 123 12.71 -8.01 -5.11
C ILE A 123 12.71 -9.50 -4.88
N GLU A 124 13.54 -9.96 -3.91
CA GLU A 124 13.54 -11.35 -3.49
C GLU A 124 12.11 -11.74 -3.15
N ASN A 125 11.62 -12.74 -3.85
CA ASN A 125 10.32 -13.33 -3.54
C ASN A 125 10.47 -14.04 -2.20
N ASP A 126 9.76 -13.58 -1.19
CA ASP A 126 9.26 -14.50 -0.17
C ASP A 126 8.24 -15.40 -0.89
N LYS A 127 8.79 -16.40 -1.63
CA LYS A 127 7.98 -17.35 -2.38
C LYS A 127 7.09 -18.11 -1.43
N GLU A 128 5.85 -18.24 -1.84
CA GLU A 128 4.92 -19.28 -1.46
C GLU A 128 4.31 -19.18 -0.06
N ILE A 129 3.54 -18.14 0.13
CA ILE A 129 2.42 -18.33 1.05
C ILE A 129 1.23 -18.69 0.18
N SER A 130 0.82 -19.99 0.17
CA SER A 130 -0.41 -20.43 -0.49
C SER A 130 -1.59 -19.58 -0.01
N LEU A 131 -2.60 -19.42 -0.85
CA LEU A 131 -3.82 -18.67 -0.50
C LEU A 131 -4.46 -19.23 0.79
N GLU A 132 -4.42 -20.55 0.98
CA GLU A 132 -4.88 -21.21 2.20
C GLU A 132 -4.19 -20.66 3.45
N LYS A 133 -2.85 -20.58 3.46
CA LYS A 133 -2.10 -20.02 4.59
C LYS A 133 -2.37 -18.53 4.81
N VAL A 134 -2.59 -17.77 3.72
CA VAL A 134 -2.98 -16.36 3.82
C VAL A 134 -4.34 -16.24 4.51
N LEU A 135 -5.32 -17.05 4.11
CA LEU A 135 -6.64 -17.07 4.72
C LEU A 135 -6.57 -17.47 6.19
N GLU A 136 -5.96 -18.61 6.52
CA GLU A 136 -5.82 -19.11 7.89
C GLU A 136 -5.20 -18.07 8.81
N LYS A 137 -4.08 -17.46 8.40
CA LYS A 137 -3.37 -16.45 9.17
C LYS A 137 -4.25 -15.23 9.47
N ASN A 138 -5.04 -14.77 8.50
CA ASN A 138 -5.90 -13.60 8.68
C ASN A 138 -7.13 -13.92 9.53
N VAL A 139 -7.75 -15.07 9.34
CA VAL A 139 -8.89 -15.54 10.13
C VAL A 139 -8.50 -15.73 11.60
N TYR A 140 -7.39 -16.43 11.87
CA TYR A 140 -6.92 -16.68 13.23
C TYR A 140 -6.71 -15.41 14.06
N ARG A 141 -6.21 -14.34 13.43
CA ARG A 141 -5.97 -13.03 14.09
C ARG A 141 -7.25 -12.34 14.60
N LEU A 142 -8.40 -12.79 14.14
CA LEU A 142 -9.71 -12.19 14.45
C LEU A 142 -10.56 -13.08 15.35
N ALA A 143 -10.00 -14.15 15.93
CA ALA A 143 -10.72 -15.14 16.75
C ALA A 143 -11.45 -14.55 17.98
N ASP A 144 -11.02 -13.39 18.46
CA ASP A 144 -11.62 -12.67 19.59
C ASP A 144 -12.69 -11.64 19.20
N ARG A 145 -12.94 -11.44 17.89
CA ARG A 145 -13.96 -10.49 17.42
C ARG A 145 -15.36 -11.10 17.42
N LYS A 146 -16.38 -10.26 17.63
CA LYS A 146 -17.80 -10.66 17.57
C LYS A 146 -18.21 -11.17 16.18
N GLU A 147 -17.51 -10.74 15.11
CA GLU A 147 -17.74 -11.19 13.74
C GLU A 147 -17.14 -12.56 13.44
N TYR A 148 -16.35 -13.13 14.35
CA TYR A 148 -15.61 -14.37 14.11
C TYR A 148 -16.46 -15.55 13.65
N PRO A 149 -17.69 -15.82 14.18
CA PRO A 149 -18.53 -16.91 13.69
C PRO A 149 -18.81 -16.76 12.17
N LYS A 150 -19.15 -15.56 11.71
CA LYS A 150 -19.38 -15.24 10.29
C LYS A 150 -18.11 -15.40 9.45
N ILE A 151 -16.99 -14.91 9.98
CA ILE A 151 -15.67 -15.01 9.35
C ILE A 151 -15.28 -16.49 9.19
N SER A 152 -15.47 -17.32 10.21
CA SER A 152 -15.15 -18.75 10.19
C SER A 152 -16.04 -19.53 9.22
N GLU A 153 -17.32 -19.17 9.11
CA GLU A 153 -18.23 -19.75 8.11
C GLU A 153 -17.76 -19.46 6.68
N LEU A 154 -17.46 -18.18 6.36
CA LEU A 154 -16.95 -17.79 5.04
C LEU A 154 -15.62 -18.47 4.71
N HIS A 155 -14.70 -18.51 5.67
CA HIS A 155 -13.45 -19.26 5.53
C HIS A 155 -13.71 -20.71 5.15
N SER A 156 -14.63 -21.38 5.84
CA SER A 156 -15.00 -22.78 5.52
C SER A 156 -15.61 -22.94 4.12
N LYS A 157 -16.30 -21.91 3.61
CA LYS A 157 -16.83 -21.91 2.23
C LYS A 157 -15.69 -21.84 1.21
N PHE A 158 -14.71 -20.92 1.38
CA PHE A 158 -13.55 -20.83 0.50
C PHE A 158 -12.67 -22.09 0.54
N LEU A 159 -12.50 -22.72 1.71
CA LEU A 159 -11.73 -23.97 1.84
C LEU A 159 -12.29 -25.12 1.02
N LYS A 160 -13.59 -25.15 0.72
CA LYS A 160 -14.19 -26.21 -0.14
C LYS A 160 -13.60 -26.20 -1.56
N ASN A 161 -13.21 -25.03 -2.06
CA ASN A 161 -12.67 -24.83 -3.40
C ASN A 161 -11.20 -24.38 -3.36
N ILE A 162 -10.52 -24.51 -2.23
CA ILE A 162 -9.21 -23.88 -1.99
C ILE A 162 -8.17 -24.25 -3.04
N ARG A 163 -8.15 -25.50 -3.50
CA ARG A 163 -7.22 -25.96 -4.53
C ARG A 163 -7.38 -25.17 -5.85
N LYS A 164 -8.62 -25.00 -6.31
CA LYS A 164 -8.92 -24.24 -7.51
C LYS A 164 -8.57 -22.76 -7.32
N LEU A 165 -8.96 -22.20 -6.16
CA LEU A 165 -8.66 -20.82 -5.82
C LEU A 165 -7.15 -20.55 -5.74
N ASP A 166 -6.37 -21.49 -5.22
CA ASP A 166 -4.90 -21.37 -5.13
C ASP A 166 -4.27 -21.43 -6.54
N GLU A 167 -4.72 -22.34 -7.40
CA GLU A 167 -4.28 -22.42 -8.80
C GLU A 167 -4.59 -21.12 -9.59
N GLU A 168 -5.75 -20.51 -9.38
CA GLU A 168 -6.10 -19.22 -10.01
C GLU A 168 -5.35 -18.05 -9.36
N TYR A 169 -5.16 -18.06 -8.05
CA TYR A 169 -4.40 -17.05 -7.32
C TYR A 169 -2.95 -16.96 -7.80
N GLU A 170 -2.28 -18.09 -8.01
CA GLU A 170 -0.91 -18.13 -8.50
C GLU A 170 -0.73 -17.40 -9.84
N LYS A 171 -1.74 -17.46 -10.72
CA LYS A 171 -1.72 -16.77 -12.01
C LYS A 171 -1.81 -15.24 -11.90
N THR A 172 -2.27 -14.73 -10.76
CA THR A 172 -2.50 -13.29 -10.52
C THR A 172 -1.36 -12.61 -9.78
N LEU A 173 -0.28 -13.33 -9.48
CA LEU A 173 0.82 -12.84 -8.64
C LEU A 173 1.71 -11.85 -9.40
N VAL A 174 1.71 -10.61 -8.95
CA VAL A 174 2.58 -9.53 -9.42
C VAL A 174 3.21 -8.80 -8.24
N LEU A 175 4.14 -7.89 -8.50
CA LEU A 175 4.53 -6.93 -7.48
C LEU A 175 3.41 -5.90 -7.32
N ILE A 176 2.66 -5.96 -6.22
CA ILE A 176 1.64 -4.98 -5.89
C ILE A 176 2.23 -3.80 -5.11
N HIS A 177 1.55 -2.64 -5.19
CA HIS A 177 1.88 -1.45 -4.39
C HIS A 177 1.61 -1.70 -2.88
N GLY A 178 0.56 -2.47 -2.58
CA GLY A 178 0.17 -2.88 -1.22
C GLY A 178 -0.51 -1.79 -0.39
N ASP A 179 -0.59 -0.57 -0.91
CA ASP A 179 -1.32 0.56 -0.33
C ASP A 179 -1.87 1.49 -1.41
N PHE A 180 -2.31 0.93 -2.52
CA PHE A 180 -2.85 1.65 -3.65
C PHE A 180 -4.16 2.36 -3.28
N GLY A 181 -4.28 3.62 -3.71
CA GLY A 181 -5.43 4.49 -3.47
C GLY A 181 -5.09 5.95 -3.80
N LEU A 182 -6.08 6.84 -3.86
CA LEU A 182 -5.91 8.24 -4.29
C LEU A 182 -4.87 8.99 -3.46
N ARG A 183 -4.73 8.69 -2.18
CA ARG A 183 -3.73 9.32 -1.30
C ARG A 183 -2.29 9.08 -1.73
N ASN A 184 -2.02 7.99 -2.46
CA ASN A 184 -0.70 7.60 -2.96
C ASN A 184 -0.57 7.80 -4.47
N ILE A 185 -1.51 8.53 -5.09
CA ILE A 185 -1.47 8.92 -6.49
C ILE A 185 -1.41 10.44 -6.55
N MET A 186 -0.37 10.96 -7.17
CA MET A 186 -0.14 12.40 -7.28
C MET A 186 -0.17 12.85 -8.72
N ARG A 187 -0.58 14.09 -8.94
CA ARG A 187 -0.49 14.74 -10.25
C ARG A 187 0.82 15.53 -10.34
N LYS A 188 1.55 15.29 -11.39
CA LYS A 188 2.72 16.08 -11.79
C LYS A 188 2.51 16.52 -13.24
N ASP A 189 2.26 17.80 -13.44
CA ASP A 189 1.81 18.33 -14.73
C ASP A 189 0.56 17.58 -15.21
N ASP A 190 0.57 17.02 -16.43
CA ASP A 190 -0.53 16.24 -16.99
C ASP A 190 -0.46 14.73 -16.66
N ASN A 191 0.58 14.30 -15.94
CA ASN A 191 0.82 12.90 -15.64
C ASN A 191 0.42 12.55 -14.21
N LEU A 192 0.10 11.29 -14.00
CA LEU A 192 -0.07 10.70 -12.68
C LEU A 192 1.16 9.92 -12.27
N VAL A 193 1.49 9.94 -11.01
CA VAL A 193 2.63 9.20 -10.44
C VAL A 193 2.23 8.50 -9.15
N LEU A 194 2.75 7.29 -8.94
CA LEU A 194 2.65 6.58 -7.67
C LEU A 194 3.76 7.01 -6.72
N ILE A 195 3.41 7.14 -5.44
CA ILE A 195 4.33 7.43 -4.34
C ILE A 195 4.15 6.42 -3.21
N ASP A 196 5.11 6.37 -2.28
CA ASP A 196 5.04 5.59 -1.03
C ASP A 196 5.01 4.06 -1.23
N PHE A 197 6.12 3.51 -1.71
CA PHE A 197 6.30 2.09 -2.03
C PHE A 197 6.77 1.23 -0.84
N GLU A 198 6.54 1.67 0.41
CA GLU A 198 7.01 0.94 1.60
C GLU A 198 6.27 -0.39 1.87
N ARG A 199 5.15 -0.62 1.18
CA ARG A 199 4.30 -1.82 1.36
C ARG A 199 4.28 -2.75 0.16
N VAL A 200 5.16 -2.53 -0.81
CA VAL A 200 5.26 -3.39 -1.99
C VAL A 200 5.55 -4.82 -1.60
N LYS A 201 4.90 -5.75 -2.26
CA LYS A 201 5.06 -7.19 -2.07
C LYS A 201 4.54 -7.96 -3.28
N TYR A 202 4.90 -9.24 -3.39
CA TYR A 202 4.23 -10.12 -4.34
C TYR A 202 2.91 -10.62 -3.76
N ALA A 203 1.84 -10.39 -4.50
CA ALA A 203 0.50 -10.86 -4.17
C ALA A 203 -0.39 -10.73 -5.43
N SER A 204 -1.65 -11.17 -5.34
CA SER A 204 -2.61 -10.92 -6.41
C SER A 204 -2.76 -9.43 -6.70
N TYR A 205 -2.65 -9.04 -7.99
CA TYR A 205 -2.83 -7.66 -8.45
C TYR A 205 -4.14 -7.05 -7.96
N TYR A 206 -5.17 -7.85 -7.79
CA TYR A 206 -6.50 -7.39 -7.41
C TYR A 206 -6.56 -6.82 -5.99
N LEU A 207 -5.63 -7.22 -5.11
CA LEU A 207 -5.54 -6.67 -3.75
C LEU A 207 -5.26 -5.16 -3.73
N ASP A 208 -4.59 -4.62 -4.74
CA ASP A 208 -4.41 -3.17 -4.87
C ASP A 208 -5.74 -2.47 -5.17
N PHE A 209 -6.65 -3.11 -5.90
CA PHE A 209 -7.88 -2.46 -6.35
C PHE A 209 -8.95 -2.35 -5.27
N ILE A 210 -9.01 -3.29 -4.33
CA ILE A 210 -10.15 -3.43 -3.42
C ILE A 210 -10.35 -2.17 -2.58
N LYS A 211 -9.30 -1.68 -1.90
CA LYS A 211 -9.42 -0.45 -1.12
C LYS A 211 -9.75 0.76 -2.00
N TYR A 212 -9.13 0.87 -3.16
CA TYR A 212 -9.42 1.92 -4.12
C TYR A 212 -10.90 1.90 -4.55
N PHE A 213 -11.45 0.73 -4.87
CA PHE A 213 -12.86 0.61 -5.25
C PHE A 213 -13.81 0.98 -4.11
N TYR A 214 -13.56 0.49 -2.91
CA TYR A 214 -14.47 0.69 -1.79
C TYR A 214 -14.33 2.07 -1.13
N GLN A 215 -13.12 2.59 -1.01
CA GLN A 215 -12.81 3.82 -0.30
C GLN A 215 -12.86 5.04 -1.22
N ASP A 216 -12.26 4.93 -2.42
CA ASP A 216 -12.05 6.07 -3.30
C ASP A 216 -13.14 6.18 -4.39
N LEU A 217 -13.69 5.05 -4.85
CA LEU A 217 -14.75 5.00 -5.86
C LEU A 217 -16.15 4.68 -5.29
N ASP A 218 -16.32 4.61 -3.95
CA ASP A 218 -17.60 4.29 -3.29
C ASP A 218 -18.22 2.95 -3.72
N ASN A 219 -17.42 2.05 -4.26
CA ASN A 219 -17.82 0.79 -4.87
C ASN A 219 -18.82 0.99 -6.03
N ASP A 220 -18.73 2.15 -6.73
CA ASP A 220 -19.55 2.46 -7.88
C ASP A 220 -19.24 1.51 -9.04
N LYS A 221 -20.26 0.78 -9.50
CA LYS A 221 -20.12 -0.27 -10.51
C LYS A 221 -19.56 0.28 -11.83
N PHE A 222 -20.05 1.44 -12.29
CA PHE A 222 -19.60 2.02 -13.56
C PHE A 222 -18.15 2.41 -13.51
N LYS A 223 -17.70 3.04 -12.42
CA LYS A 223 -16.30 3.44 -12.23
C LYS A 223 -15.38 2.22 -12.10
N LYS A 224 -15.81 1.17 -11.41
CA LYS A 224 -15.08 -0.11 -11.33
C LYS A 224 -14.93 -0.75 -12.72
N ASP A 225 -16.03 -0.89 -13.46
CA ASP A 225 -16.03 -1.48 -14.79
C ASP A 225 -15.14 -0.69 -15.74
N LEU A 226 -15.17 0.66 -15.69
CA LEU A 226 -14.31 1.53 -16.47
C LEU A 226 -12.82 1.31 -16.13
N PHE A 227 -12.47 1.27 -14.83
CA PHE A 227 -11.11 1.01 -14.37
C PHE A 227 -10.63 -0.36 -14.82
N LEU A 228 -11.40 -1.43 -14.56
CA LEU A 228 -11.03 -2.80 -14.87
C LEU A 228 -10.85 -3.00 -16.37
N LYS A 229 -11.75 -2.43 -17.19
CA LYS A 229 -11.62 -2.45 -18.65
C LYS A 229 -10.24 -1.94 -19.10
N HIS A 230 -9.87 -0.74 -18.66
CA HIS A 230 -8.60 -0.14 -19.09
C HIS A 230 -7.38 -0.78 -18.44
N TYR A 231 -7.51 -1.33 -17.24
CA TYR A 231 -6.46 -2.11 -16.63
C TYR A 231 -6.16 -3.37 -17.48
N TYR A 232 -7.17 -4.17 -17.82
CA TYR A 232 -6.99 -5.41 -18.60
C TYR A 232 -6.57 -5.13 -20.04
N GLU A 233 -6.99 -4.02 -20.64
CA GLU A 233 -6.52 -3.61 -21.96
C GLU A 233 -5.01 -3.28 -22.00
N HIS A 234 -4.43 -2.86 -20.87
CA HIS A 234 -3.02 -2.45 -20.78
C HIS A 234 -2.13 -3.45 -20.02
N SER A 235 -2.70 -4.35 -19.24
CA SER A 235 -2.00 -5.42 -18.57
C SER A 235 -1.96 -6.68 -19.44
N ASN A 236 -1.14 -7.65 -19.03
CA ASN A 236 -1.19 -9.01 -19.60
C ASN A 236 -2.05 -9.93 -18.73
N GLU A 237 -2.76 -9.36 -17.76
CA GLU A 237 -3.55 -10.10 -16.79
C GLU A 237 -4.90 -10.52 -17.38
N GLU A 238 -5.36 -11.70 -16.98
CA GLU A 238 -6.71 -12.17 -17.30
C GLU A 238 -7.73 -11.62 -16.29
N VAL A 239 -9.00 -11.57 -16.71
CA VAL A 239 -10.11 -11.21 -15.82
C VAL A 239 -10.18 -12.20 -14.68
N LEU A 240 -10.26 -11.68 -13.47
CA LEU A 240 -10.26 -12.50 -12.26
C LEU A 240 -11.49 -13.41 -12.21
N PHE A 241 -11.26 -14.66 -11.80
CA PHE A 241 -12.32 -15.60 -11.51
C PHE A 241 -13.19 -15.08 -10.34
N GLU A 242 -14.50 -15.06 -10.51
CA GLU A 242 -15.42 -14.35 -9.60
C GLU A 242 -15.25 -14.77 -8.12
N GLU A 243 -15.18 -16.07 -7.83
CA GLU A 243 -15.00 -16.54 -6.44
C GLU A 243 -13.65 -16.11 -5.86
N LEU A 244 -12.62 -15.98 -6.70
CA LEU A 244 -11.31 -15.43 -6.27
C LEU A 244 -11.41 -13.93 -5.98
N GLU A 245 -12.20 -13.17 -6.75
CA GLU A 245 -12.47 -11.76 -6.45
C GLU A 245 -13.04 -11.61 -5.03
N TYR A 246 -14.09 -12.37 -4.71
CA TYR A 246 -14.67 -12.32 -3.37
C TYR A 246 -13.74 -12.85 -2.28
N CYS A 247 -12.87 -13.79 -2.59
CA CYS A 247 -11.81 -14.23 -1.69
C CYS A 247 -10.80 -13.08 -1.41
N MET A 248 -10.42 -12.30 -2.43
CA MET A 248 -9.54 -11.13 -2.25
C MET A 248 -10.24 -10.02 -1.44
N ILE A 249 -11.54 -9.77 -1.68
CA ILE A 249 -12.35 -8.85 -0.87
C ILE A 249 -12.38 -9.33 0.58
N PHE A 250 -12.58 -10.63 0.82
CA PHE A 250 -12.54 -11.21 2.16
C PHE A 250 -11.20 -10.98 2.86
N ILE A 251 -10.08 -11.28 2.21
CA ILE A 251 -8.73 -11.04 2.75
C ILE A 251 -8.53 -9.56 3.11
N SER A 252 -8.99 -8.65 2.25
CA SER A 252 -8.91 -7.21 2.50
C SER A 252 -9.76 -6.78 3.68
N ALA A 253 -10.99 -7.29 3.80
CA ALA A 253 -11.86 -7.07 4.94
C ALA A 253 -11.20 -7.52 6.24
N LEU A 254 -10.65 -8.74 6.27
CA LEU A 254 -9.95 -9.28 7.43
C LEU A 254 -8.71 -8.42 7.80
N GLY A 255 -7.98 -7.93 6.81
CA GLY A 255 -6.85 -7.03 7.01
C GLY A 255 -7.26 -5.72 7.69
N ILE A 256 -8.35 -5.10 7.23
CA ILE A 256 -8.91 -3.87 7.82
C ILE A 256 -9.39 -4.14 9.26
N LEU A 257 -10.16 -5.20 9.47
CA LEU A 257 -10.67 -5.54 10.79
C LEU A 257 -9.55 -5.88 11.80
N ASN A 258 -8.45 -6.47 11.33
CA ASN A 258 -7.28 -6.72 12.17
C ASN A 258 -6.50 -5.43 12.49
N TYR A 259 -6.42 -4.48 11.57
CA TYR A 259 -5.83 -3.16 11.81
C TYR A 259 -6.63 -2.39 12.85
N THR A 260 -7.95 -2.32 12.73
CA THR A 260 -8.85 -1.57 13.61
C THR A 260 -9.00 -2.17 15.02
N LYS A 261 -8.52 -3.39 15.25
CA LYS A 261 -8.31 -3.91 16.62
C LYS A 261 -7.27 -3.13 17.41
N ARG A 262 -6.29 -2.53 16.74
CA ARG A 262 -5.14 -1.86 17.36
C ARG A 262 -5.21 -0.35 17.25
N VAL A 263 -5.91 0.14 16.25
CA VAL A 263 -6.07 1.57 15.95
C VAL A 263 -7.55 1.88 15.91
N GLU A 264 -8.01 2.78 16.75
CA GLU A 264 -9.42 3.20 16.75
C GLU A 264 -9.69 4.04 15.49
N ASP A 265 -10.26 3.41 14.46
CA ASP A 265 -10.70 4.03 13.21
C ASP A 265 -12.05 3.43 12.82
N LYS A 266 -13.11 4.06 13.30
CA LYS A 266 -14.49 3.58 13.13
C LYS A 266 -14.96 3.61 11.68
N GLU A 267 -14.53 4.59 10.90
CA GLU A 267 -14.92 4.67 9.48
C GLU A 267 -14.22 3.59 8.67
N PHE A 268 -12.95 3.34 8.93
CA PHE A 268 -12.22 2.27 8.28
C PHE A 268 -12.74 0.88 8.73
N GLU A 269 -13.16 0.73 9.99
CA GLU A 269 -13.81 -0.50 10.46
C GLU A 269 -15.13 -0.76 9.73
N LYS A 270 -15.99 0.27 9.56
CA LYS A 270 -17.23 0.17 8.77
C LYS A 270 -16.96 -0.29 7.34
N LEU A 271 -15.89 0.19 6.72
CA LEU A 271 -15.48 -0.24 5.39
C LEU A 271 -15.18 -1.74 5.36
N GLY A 272 -14.40 -2.26 6.33
CA GLY A 272 -14.11 -3.68 6.44
C GLY A 272 -15.36 -4.53 6.67
N LEU A 273 -16.31 -4.03 7.48
CA LEU A 273 -17.58 -4.70 7.71
C LEU A 273 -18.47 -4.73 6.45
N LYS A 274 -18.49 -3.65 5.68
CA LYS A 274 -19.20 -3.60 4.38
C LYS A 274 -18.64 -4.63 3.40
N MET A 275 -17.31 -4.68 3.27
CA MET A 275 -16.65 -5.70 2.44
C MET A 275 -17.03 -7.13 2.87
N LEU A 276 -17.03 -7.39 4.19
CA LEU A 276 -17.43 -8.69 4.74
C LEU A 276 -18.88 -9.03 4.40
N GLU A 277 -19.77 -8.03 4.43
CA GLU A 277 -21.18 -8.21 4.07
C GLU A 277 -21.36 -8.54 2.59
N ASP A 278 -20.64 -7.85 1.70
CA ASP A 278 -20.66 -8.13 0.26
C ASP A 278 -20.22 -9.58 -0.03
N VAL A 279 -19.21 -10.11 0.69
CA VAL A 279 -18.79 -11.50 0.59
C VAL A 279 -19.87 -12.46 1.08
N VAL A 280 -20.60 -12.11 2.16
CA VAL A 280 -21.74 -12.91 2.62
C VAL A 280 -22.81 -12.98 1.56
N ASN A 281 -23.18 -11.85 0.98
CA ASN A 281 -24.23 -11.74 -0.04
C ASN A 281 -23.90 -12.53 -1.31
N TYR A 282 -22.64 -12.70 -1.66
CA TYR A 282 -22.19 -13.57 -2.75
C TYR A 282 -22.53 -15.04 -2.52
N TYR A 283 -22.56 -15.50 -1.26
CA TYR A 283 -22.81 -16.91 -0.93
C TYR A 283 -24.26 -17.21 -0.53
N ILE A 284 -25.15 -16.23 -0.51
CA ILE A 284 -26.59 -16.41 -0.28
C ILE A 284 -27.31 -16.64 -1.61
#